data_db30f4a988ccedb9a5f3d24698c2daaf
#
_entry.id   db30f4a988ccedb9a5f3d24698c2daaf
#
_cell.length_a   1.000
_cell.length_b   1.000
_cell.length_c   1.000
_cell.angle_alpha   90.00
_cell.angle_beta   90.00
_cell.angle_gamma   90.00
#
_symmetry.space_group_name_H-M   'P 1'
#
loop_
_entity.id
_entity.type
_entity.pdbx_description
1 polymer ?
#
loop_
_entity_poly.entity_id
_entity_poly.type
_entity_poly.pdbx_seq_one_letter_code
_entity_poly.pdbx_strand_id
1 'polypeptide(L)'
;MSQQIVHSVGIIMNGVTGRMGLNQHLRRSILAIIAQGGVKTGDEIIMPRPLLAGRNAVKLEAISKECGGLPWTTDLDQALADPAYSVYFDAQTTDRRAQCVHQAIAAGKHVYCEKPSADSLVAALDIWRHAQAAGVKHGVVQDKLWLPGMLKLKSLRDTGFFGEIISVRGEFGYWVFEGDAVPAQRPSWNYRHELGGGIIIDMLCHWRYLLDNLFGSVKAVSCLGATHIPRRWDEAGRPYECTAEDSAYATFQLEGGVTAHFNSS
;
A
#
# COMPACT_ATOMS: atom_id res chain seq x y z
N MET A 1 19.13 23.82 -27.49
CA MET A 1 18.64 22.67 -26.70
C MET A 1 18.59 23.16 -25.25
N SER A 2 17.40 23.28 -24.65
CA SER A 2 17.28 23.65 -23.24
C SER A 2 17.97 22.55 -22.40
N GLN A 3 18.80 22.96 -21.45
CA GLN A 3 19.49 22.05 -20.55
C GLN A 3 18.41 21.41 -19.64
N GLN A 4 18.23 20.12 -19.74
CA GLN A 4 17.25 19.38 -18.92
C GLN A 4 17.69 19.45 -17.44
N ILE A 5 16.82 19.92 -16.55
CA ILE A 5 17.08 20.02 -15.12
C ILE A 5 16.78 18.67 -14.47
N VAL A 6 17.76 18.08 -13.78
CA VAL A 6 17.59 16.79 -13.08
C VAL A 6 17.52 17.02 -11.58
N HIS A 7 16.37 16.65 -10.98
CA HIS A 7 16.15 16.67 -9.53
C HIS A 7 16.38 15.27 -8.96
N SER A 8 17.43 15.11 -8.16
CA SER A 8 17.70 13.85 -7.44
C SER A 8 16.87 13.80 -6.15
N VAL A 9 16.00 12.79 -6.01
CA VAL A 9 15.14 12.60 -4.83
C VAL A 9 15.62 11.37 -4.05
N GLY A 10 16.20 11.60 -2.88
CA GLY A 10 16.63 10.55 -1.96
C GLY A 10 15.44 9.90 -1.27
N ILE A 11 15.34 8.57 -1.34
CA ILE A 11 14.23 7.77 -0.77
C ILE A 11 14.80 6.71 0.16
N ILE A 12 14.51 6.78 1.45
CA ILE A 12 14.77 5.69 2.41
C ILE A 12 13.68 4.65 2.23
N MET A 13 14.02 3.47 1.75
CA MET A 13 13.09 2.37 1.50
C MET A 13 13.16 1.34 2.63
N ASN A 14 12.33 1.51 3.66
CA ASN A 14 12.27 0.60 4.80
C ASN A 14 11.30 -0.57 4.55
N GLY A 15 11.75 -1.81 4.84
CA GLY A 15 10.97 -3.02 4.60
C GLY A 15 11.22 -3.68 3.23
N VAL A 16 12.27 -3.28 2.50
CA VAL A 16 12.62 -3.87 1.19
C VAL A 16 13.00 -5.35 1.23
N THR A 17 13.24 -5.93 2.41
CA THR A 17 13.47 -7.36 2.57
C THR A 17 12.18 -8.19 2.50
N GLY A 18 11.03 -7.55 2.52
CA GLY A 18 9.70 -8.14 2.32
C GLY A 18 9.30 -8.19 0.85
N ARG A 19 8.39 -9.10 0.50
CA ARG A 19 7.94 -9.33 -0.89
C ARG A 19 7.42 -8.05 -1.58
N MET A 20 6.60 -7.25 -0.90
CA MET A 20 6.04 -6.02 -1.48
C MET A 20 7.15 -4.97 -1.67
N GLY A 21 7.93 -4.70 -0.63
CA GLY A 21 9.03 -3.75 -0.68
C GLY A 21 10.04 -4.07 -1.78
N LEU A 22 10.44 -5.33 -1.90
CA LEU A 22 11.41 -5.77 -2.90
C LEU A 22 10.83 -5.76 -4.32
N ASN A 23 9.75 -6.54 -4.53
CA ASN A 23 9.32 -6.83 -5.89
C ASN A 23 8.47 -5.72 -6.49
N GLN A 24 7.51 -5.16 -5.73
CA GLN A 24 6.62 -4.13 -6.28
C GLN A 24 7.27 -2.75 -6.25
N HIS A 25 7.83 -2.37 -5.09
CA HIS A 25 8.31 -1.00 -4.91
C HIS A 25 9.74 -0.80 -5.40
N LEU A 26 10.70 -1.64 -5.01
CA LEU A 26 12.06 -1.47 -5.46
C LEU A 26 12.22 -1.86 -6.93
N ARG A 27 11.99 -3.14 -7.27
CA ARG A 27 12.32 -3.66 -8.61
C ARG A 27 11.40 -3.13 -9.71
N ARG A 28 10.07 -3.23 -9.52
CA ARG A 28 9.09 -2.89 -10.56
C ARG A 28 8.74 -1.42 -10.63
N SER A 29 9.09 -0.63 -9.61
CA SER A 29 8.80 0.79 -9.55
C SER A 29 10.07 1.62 -9.58
N ILE A 30 10.81 1.71 -8.50
CA ILE A 30 11.96 2.61 -8.38
C ILE A 30 13.07 2.29 -9.40
N LEU A 31 13.48 1.02 -9.51
CA LEU A 31 14.52 0.64 -10.48
C LEU A 31 14.03 0.78 -11.92
N ALA A 32 12.77 0.52 -12.21
CA ALA A 32 12.20 0.76 -13.53
C ALA A 32 12.19 2.25 -13.89
N ILE A 33 11.86 3.13 -12.93
CA ILE A 33 11.95 4.59 -13.11
C ILE A 33 13.39 5.02 -13.39
N ILE A 34 14.35 4.48 -12.65
CA ILE A 34 15.78 4.78 -12.87
C ILE A 34 16.21 4.31 -14.28
N ALA A 35 15.84 3.07 -14.65
CA ALA A 35 16.22 2.48 -15.93
C ALA A 35 15.67 3.24 -17.15
N GLN A 36 14.47 3.84 -17.03
CA GLN A 36 13.89 4.69 -18.09
C GLN A 36 14.45 6.13 -18.14
N GLY A 37 15.36 6.48 -17.23
CA GLY A 37 15.96 7.83 -17.15
C GLY A 37 15.17 8.82 -16.30
N GLY A 38 14.39 8.35 -15.32
CA GLY A 38 13.61 9.17 -14.39
C GLY A 38 12.18 9.46 -14.87
N VAL A 39 11.47 10.28 -14.09
CA VAL A 39 10.13 10.77 -14.43
C VAL A 39 10.26 12.15 -15.05
N LYS A 40 9.82 12.30 -16.30
CA LYS A 40 9.83 13.57 -17.03
C LYS A 40 8.61 14.42 -16.68
N THR A 41 8.83 15.67 -16.35
CA THR A 41 7.80 16.67 -16.08
C THR A 41 8.17 17.97 -16.78
N GLY A 42 7.65 18.17 -17.99
CA GLY A 42 8.11 19.27 -18.85
C GLY A 42 9.61 19.16 -19.17
N ASP A 43 10.39 20.21 -18.86
CA ASP A 43 11.83 20.26 -19.05
C ASP A 43 12.64 19.70 -17.85
N GLU A 44 11.95 19.16 -16.85
CA GLU A 44 12.54 18.60 -15.63
C GLU A 44 12.50 17.08 -15.61
N ILE A 45 13.49 16.47 -14.94
CA ILE A 45 13.53 15.02 -14.68
C ILE A 45 13.62 14.81 -13.17
N ILE A 46 12.73 13.99 -12.61
CA ILE A 46 12.83 13.52 -11.24
C ILE A 46 13.52 12.16 -11.25
N MET A 47 14.69 12.08 -10.63
CA MET A 47 15.51 10.88 -10.55
C MET A 47 15.51 10.34 -9.12
N PRO A 48 14.88 9.17 -8.85
CA PRO A 48 14.91 8.58 -7.52
C PRO A 48 16.30 8.02 -7.18
N ARG A 49 16.69 8.19 -5.92
CA ARG A 49 17.94 7.66 -5.35
C ARG A 49 17.61 6.85 -4.09
N PRO A 50 17.40 5.52 -4.21
CA PRO A 50 17.00 4.69 -3.10
C PRO A 50 18.15 4.38 -2.14
N LEU A 51 17.86 4.37 -0.83
CA LEU A 51 18.63 3.77 0.24
C LEU A 51 17.82 2.60 0.81
N LEU A 52 18.37 1.41 0.76
CA LEU A 52 17.71 0.23 1.30
C LEU A 52 17.84 0.23 2.83
N ALA A 53 16.74 0.18 3.54
CA ALA A 53 16.73 0.13 5.00
C ALA A 53 16.01 -1.12 5.52
N GLY A 54 16.48 -1.68 6.64
CA GLY A 54 15.89 -2.84 7.26
C GLY A 54 16.78 -3.44 8.34
N ARG A 55 16.31 -4.50 9.01
CA ARG A 55 16.98 -5.10 10.17
C ARG A 55 17.97 -6.23 9.84
N ASN A 56 17.89 -6.80 8.66
CA ASN A 56 18.68 -7.96 8.29
C ASN A 56 19.77 -7.56 7.29
N ALA A 57 20.99 -7.32 7.80
CA ALA A 57 22.14 -6.90 7.01
C ALA A 57 22.46 -7.87 5.85
N VAL A 58 22.40 -9.18 6.09
CA VAL A 58 22.71 -10.20 5.06
C VAL A 58 21.73 -10.12 3.90
N LYS A 59 20.42 -9.97 4.19
CA LYS A 59 19.42 -9.81 3.13
C LYS A 59 19.55 -8.48 2.40
N LEU A 60 19.85 -7.39 3.12
CA LEU A 60 20.06 -6.08 2.50
C LEU A 60 21.27 -6.08 1.57
N GLU A 61 22.39 -6.67 2.00
CA GLU A 61 23.59 -6.79 1.19
C GLU A 61 23.33 -7.61 -0.08
N ALA A 62 22.62 -8.74 0.04
CA ALA A 62 22.26 -9.57 -1.11
C ALA A 62 21.40 -8.78 -2.11
N ILE A 63 20.34 -8.09 -1.64
CA ILE A 63 19.47 -7.25 -2.48
C ILE A 63 20.27 -6.12 -3.12
N SER A 64 21.17 -5.46 -2.37
CA SER A 64 22.05 -4.43 -2.88
C SER A 64 22.88 -4.93 -4.07
N LYS A 65 23.55 -6.08 -3.92
CA LYS A 65 24.36 -6.71 -4.99
C LYS A 65 23.53 -7.05 -6.22
N GLU A 66 22.35 -7.67 -6.02
CA GLU A 66 21.43 -8.02 -7.12
C GLU A 66 20.90 -6.78 -7.86
N CYS A 67 20.75 -5.66 -7.18
CA CYS A 67 20.18 -4.41 -7.71
C CYS A 67 21.22 -3.36 -8.11
N GLY A 68 22.46 -3.78 -8.42
CA GLY A 68 23.49 -2.89 -8.96
C GLY A 68 24.29 -2.12 -7.91
N GLY A 69 24.39 -2.64 -6.68
CA GLY A 69 25.22 -2.06 -5.61
C GLY A 69 24.56 -0.87 -4.92
N LEU A 70 23.25 -0.90 -4.73
CA LEU A 70 22.53 0.18 -4.03
C LEU A 70 23.02 0.36 -2.59
N PRO A 71 23.08 1.58 -2.07
CA PRO A 71 23.41 1.83 -0.67
C PRO A 71 22.37 1.17 0.25
N TRP A 72 22.82 0.68 1.40
CA TRP A 72 21.94 0.05 2.39
C TRP A 72 22.40 0.32 3.82
N THR A 73 21.48 0.23 4.77
CA THR A 73 21.76 0.41 6.20
C THR A 73 20.81 -0.40 7.07
N THR A 74 21.29 -0.78 8.25
CA THR A 74 20.46 -1.28 9.35
C THR A 74 20.18 -0.21 10.41
N ASP A 75 20.79 0.95 10.29
CA ASP A 75 20.62 2.11 11.17
C ASP A 75 19.62 3.08 10.56
N LEU A 76 18.37 2.98 11.02
CA LEU A 76 17.30 3.86 10.54
C LEU A 76 17.47 5.30 11.03
N ASP A 77 17.96 5.50 12.25
CA ASP A 77 18.12 6.82 12.83
C ASP A 77 19.17 7.62 12.08
N GLN A 78 20.30 6.99 11.73
CA GLN A 78 21.31 7.60 10.87
C GLN A 78 20.74 7.94 9.48
N ALA A 79 19.98 7.05 8.88
CA ALA A 79 19.35 7.29 7.58
C ALA A 79 18.36 8.46 7.63
N LEU A 80 17.56 8.56 8.70
CA LEU A 80 16.62 9.65 8.89
C LEU A 80 17.31 10.99 9.17
N ALA A 81 18.49 10.99 9.78
CA ALA A 81 19.28 12.21 10.01
C ALA A 81 19.95 12.74 8.72
N ASP A 82 20.14 11.92 7.68
CA ASP A 82 20.82 12.33 6.44
C ASP A 82 19.90 13.24 5.59
N PRO A 83 20.28 14.52 5.36
CA PRO A 83 19.51 15.46 4.56
C PRO A 83 19.45 15.09 3.06
N ALA A 84 20.31 14.20 2.61
CA ALA A 84 20.31 13.72 1.23
C ALA A 84 19.08 12.85 0.88
N TYR A 85 18.34 12.37 1.88
CA TYR A 85 17.12 11.61 1.73
C TYR A 85 15.93 12.40 2.28
N SER A 86 15.09 12.89 1.40
CA SER A 86 13.91 13.70 1.73
C SER A 86 12.63 12.90 1.91
N VAL A 87 12.59 11.68 1.39
CA VAL A 87 11.40 10.82 1.42
C VAL A 87 11.69 9.55 2.21
N TYR A 88 10.78 9.20 3.11
CA TYR A 88 10.73 7.91 3.79
C TYR A 88 9.59 7.08 3.20
N PHE A 89 9.92 5.90 2.67
CA PHE A 89 8.95 4.92 2.19
C PHE A 89 8.91 3.71 3.12
N ASP A 90 7.70 3.37 3.60
CA ASP A 90 7.48 2.22 4.47
C ASP A 90 6.75 1.07 3.78
N ALA A 91 7.40 -0.09 3.71
CA ALA A 91 6.81 -1.36 3.27
C ALA A 91 6.98 -2.46 4.33
N GLN A 92 7.09 -2.10 5.59
CA GLN A 92 7.15 -3.02 6.71
C GLN A 92 5.78 -3.67 6.99
N THR A 93 5.75 -4.58 7.96
CA THR A 93 4.51 -5.09 8.55
C THR A 93 3.77 -3.96 9.28
N THR A 94 2.44 -4.04 9.32
CA THR A 94 1.58 -2.95 9.82
C THR A 94 1.85 -2.60 11.27
N ASP A 95 2.16 -3.59 12.11
CA ASP A 95 2.49 -3.43 13.54
C ASP A 95 3.70 -2.52 13.81
N ARG A 96 4.62 -2.41 12.86
CA ARG A 96 5.85 -1.59 13.00
C ARG A 96 5.76 -0.24 12.31
N ARG A 97 4.83 -0.11 11.40
CA ARG A 97 4.73 1.07 10.52
C ARG A 97 4.55 2.35 11.27
N ALA A 98 3.60 2.40 12.20
CA ALA A 98 3.26 3.63 12.92
C ALA A 98 4.49 4.25 13.62
N GLN A 99 5.28 3.44 14.33
CA GLN A 99 6.48 3.91 15.02
C GLN A 99 7.50 4.52 14.06
N CYS A 100 7.85 3.81 12.98
CA CYS A 100 8.87 4.28 12.04
C CYS A 100 8.40 5.49 11.23
N VAL A 101 7.10 5.57 10.91
CA VAL A 101 6.52 6.74 10.24
C VAL A 101 6.58 7.97 11.15
N HIS A 102 6.30 7.84 12.46
CA HIS A 102 6.46 8.93 13.42
C HIS A 102 7.92 9.41 13.52
N GLN A 103 8.89 8.49 13.57
CA GLN A 103 10.31 8.84 13.56
C GLN A 103 10.67 9.63 12.29
N ALA A 104 10.18 9.19 11.13
CA ALA A 104 10.43 9.88 9.85
C ALA A 104 9.80 11.29 9.81
N ILE A 105 8.56 11.44 10.30
CA ILE A 105 7.88 12.74 10.42
C ILE A 105 8.67 13.67 11.35
N ALA A 106 9.10 13.17 12.52
CA ALA A 106 9.89 13.94 13.48
C ALA A 106 11.25 14.39 12.90
N ALA A 107 11.83 13.59 11.99
CA ALA A 107 13.03 13.94 11.24
C ALA A 107 12.77 14.85 10.02
N GLY A 108 11.54 15.36 9.84
CA GLY A 108 11.16 16.24 8.74
C GLY A 108 11.06 15.57 7.37
N LYS A 109 11.00 14.24 7.31
CA LYS A 109 10.90 13.51 6.04
C LYS A 109 9.45 13.51 5.53
N HIS A 110 9.30 13.64 4.22
CA HIS A 110 8.05 13.31 3.55
C HIS A 110 7.81 11.81 3.66
N VAL A 111 6.57 11.37 3.91
CA VAL A 111 6.27 9.97 4.16
C VAL A 111 5.32 9.38 3.11
N TYR A 112 5.64 8.19 2.63
CA TYR A 112 4.78 7.41 1.77
C TYR A 112 4.83 5.95 2.23
N CYS A 113 3.69 5.34 2.47
CA CYS A 113 3.67 4.01 3.07
C CYS A 113 2.69 3.05 2.38
N GLU A 114 2.95 1.76 2.56
CA GLU A 114 2.01 0.70 2.20
C GLU A 114 0.72 0.80 3.00
N LYS A 115 -0.33 0.24 2.44
CA LYS A 115 -1.61 0.08 3.11
C LYS A 115 -1.60 -1.17 4.04
N PRO A 116 -2.40 -1.17 5.10
CA PRO A 116 -3.06 -0.03 5.72
C PRO A 116 -2.05 0.90 6.37
N SER A 117 -2.40 2.18 6.55
CA SER A 117 -1.48 3.18 7.13
C SER A 117 -1.07 2.87 8.56
N ALA A 118 -1.94 2.20 9.32
CA ALA A 118 -1.72 1.71 10.68
C ALA A 118 -2.63 0.51 10.96
N ASP A 119 -2.48 -0.11 12.12
CA ASP A 119 -3.27 -1.23 12.62
C ASP A 119 -4.62 -0.81 13.24
N SER A 120 -4.79 0.48 13.52
CA SER A 120 -6.00 1.03 14.12
C SER A 120 -6.32 2.43 13.58
N LEU A 121 -7.60 2.81 13.69
CA LEU A 121 -8.06 4.17 13.34
C LEU A 121 -7.35 5.23 14.19
N VAL A 122 -7.16 4.96 15.48
CA VAL A 122 -6.48 5.89 16.40
C VAL A 122 -5.06 6.17 15.95
N ALA A 123 -4.29 5.13 15.68
CA ALA A 123 -2.91 5.25 15.20
C ALA A 123 -2.84 5.92 13.81
N ALA A 124 -3.77 5.61 12.90
CA ALA A 124 -3.82 6.24 11.58
C ALA A 124 -4.11 7.75 11.66
N LEU A 125 -5.05 8.15 12.51
CA LEU A 125 -5.37 9.56 12.75
C LEU A 125 -4.22 10.30 13.43
N ASP A 126 -3.50 9.63 14.33
CA ASP A 126 -2.36 10.20 15.03
C ASP A 126 -1.21 10.48 14.03
N ILE A 127 -0.87 9.52 13.17
CA ILE A 127 0.10 9.71 12.08
C ILE A 127 -0.30 10.91 11.20
N TRP A 128 -1.56 10.98 10.79
CA TRP A 128 -2.04 12.06 9.94
C TRP A 128 -1.90 13.42 10.61
N ARG A 129 -2.30 13.54 11.90
CA ARG A 129 -2.18 14.80 12.67
C ARG A 129 -0.73 15.25 12.81
N HIS A 130 0.18 14.32 13.12
CA HIS A 130 1.61 14.61 13.21
C HIS A 130 2.20 15.07 11.86
N ALA A 131 1.84 14.41 10.76
CA ALA A 131 2.30 14.80 9.43
C ALA A 131 1.79 16.19 9.04
N GLN A 132 0.53 16.52 9.35
CA GLN A 132 -0.04 17.84 9.13
C GLN A 132 0.66 18.92 9.97
N ALA A 133 0.87 18.65 11.26
CA ALA A 133 1.53 19.58 12.17
C ALA A 133 2.99 19.86 11.77
N ALA A 134 3.69 18.83 11.28
CA ALA A 134 5.07 18.95 10.79
C ALA A 134 5.17 19.58 9.38
N GLY A 135 4.05 19.78 8.67
CA GLY A 135 4.04 20.33 7.31
C GLY A 135 4.69 19.42 6.27
N VAL A 136 4.84 18.12 6.55
CA VAL A 136 5.43 17.16 5.61
C VAL A 136 4.38 16.62 4.64
N LYS A 137 4.79 16.32 3.40
CA LYS A 137 3.93 15.59 2.46
C LYS A 137 3.77 14.15 2.94
N HIS A 138 2.56 13.65 2.85
CA HIS A 138 2.27 12.27 3.27
C HIS A 138 1.29 11.60 2.33
N GLY A 139 1.37 10.27 2.24
CA GLY A 139 0.49 9.48 1.38
C GLY A 139 0.57 8.00 1.68
N VAL A 140 -0.41 7.27 1.15
CA VAL A 140 -0.55 5.82 1.25
C VAL A 140 -0.68 5.23 -0.15
N VAL A 141 -0.12 4.05 -0.36
CA VAL A 141 -0.20 3.33 -1.63
C VAL A 141 -1.66 3.04 -2.01
N GLN A 142 -2.04 3.46 -3.22
CA GLN A 142 -3.35 3.25 -3.82
C GLN A 142 -3.19 2.61 -5.20
N ASP A 143 -2.55 1.46 -5.24
CA ASP A 143 -2.08 0.78 -6.45
C ASP A 143 -3.20 0.41 -7.44
N LYS A 144 -4.39 0.05 -6.94
CA LYS A 144 -5.52 -0.38 -7.77
C LYS A 144 -6.05 0.72 -8.69
N LEU A 145 -5.86 2.01 -8.35
CA LEU A 145 -6.25 3.13 -9.22
C LEU A 145 -5.52 3.10 -10.58
N TRP A 146 -4.32 2.53 -10.60
CA TRP A 146 -3.44 2.52 -11.77
C TRP A 146 -3.51 1.24 -12.59
N LEU A 147 -4.42 0.31 -12.24
CA LEU A 147 -4.67 -0.87 -13.07
C LEU A 147 -5.24 -0.43 -14.43
N PRO A 148 -4.82 -1.05 -15.54
CA PRO A 148 -5.28 -0.68 -16.88
C PRO A 148 -6.81 -0.62 -17.03
N GLY A 149 -7.53 -1.58 -16.39
CA GLY A 149 -8.99 -1.58 -16.36
C GLY A 149 -9.58 -0.39 -15.61
N MET A 150 -8.95 0.05 -14.49
CA MET A 150 -9.40 1.20 -13.72
C MET A 150 -9.13 2.51 -14.47
N LEU A 151 -8.00 2.63 -15.16
CA LEU A 151 -7.70 3.78 -16.02
C LEU A 151 -8.69 3.87 -17.18
N LYS A 152 -9.05 2.74 -17.78
CA LYS A 152 -10.09 2.70 -18.83
C LYS A 152 -11.46 3.07 -18.28
N LEU A 153 -11.84 2.53 -17.11
CA LEU A 153 -13.09 2.88 -16.44
C LEU A 153 -13.17 4.39 -16.15
N LYS A 154 -12.08 4.96 -15.64
CA LYS A 154 -11.96 6.42 -15.41
C LYS A 154 -12.17 7.19 -16.72
N SER A 155 -11.49 6.80 -17.78
CA SER A 155 -11.63 7.46 -19.11
C SER A 155 -13.07 7.40 -19.62
N LEU A 156 -13.75 6.26 -19.53
CA LEU A 156 -15.14 6.10 -19.96
C LEU A 156 -16.09 6.96 -19.13
N ARG A 157 -15.88 7.04 -17.81
CA ARG A 157 -16.64 7.92 -16.93
C ARG A 157 -16.45 9.41 -17.34
N ASP A 158 -15.20 9.83 -17.47
CA ASP A 158 -14.83 11.23 -17.73
C ASP A 158 -15.34 11.71 -19.12
N THR A 159 -15.52 10.79 -20.08
CA THR A 159 -16.11 11.08 -21.39
C THR A 159 -17.64 11.00 -21.41
N GLY A 160 -18.29 10.73 -20.27
CA GLY A 160 -19.75 10.63 -20.17
C GLY A 160 -20.36 9.37 -20.78
N PHE A 161 -19.54 8.34 -21.08
CA PHE A 161 -20.00 7.10 -21.73
C PHE A 161 -21.14 6.41 -20.97
N PHE A 162 -21.11 6.45 -19.63
CA PHE A 162 -22.12 5.79 -18.79
C PHE A 162 -23.37 6.65 -18.53
N GLY A 163 -23.36 7.93 -18.94
CA GLY A 163 -24.39 8.87 -18.53
C GLY A 163 -24.39 9.10 -17.01
N GLU A 164 -25.55 9.32 -16.43
CA GLU A 164 -25.70 9.47 -14.98
C GLU A 164 -25.51 8.11 -14.27
N ILE A 165 -24.55 8.06 -13.34
CA ILE A 165 -24.24 6.85 -12.57
C ILE A 165 -25.07 6.86 -11.30
N ILE A 166 -26.00 5.91 -11.17
CA ILE A 166 -26.90 5.77 -10.02
C ILE A 166 -26.44 4.69 -9.02
N SER A 167 -25.75 3.66 -9.52
CA SER A 167 -25.22 2.59 -8.67
C SER A 167 -23.96 1.96 -9.23
N VAL A 168 -23.13 1.41 -8.33
CA VAL A 168 -21.90 0.67 -8.64
C VAL A 168 -21.95 -0.70 -7.95
N ARG A 169 -21.53 -1.75 -8.64
CA ARG A 169 -21.35 -3.08 -8.06
C ARG A 169 -19.93 -3.57 -8.32
N GLY A 170 -19.30 -4.12 -7.30
CA GLY A 170 -17.99 -4.71 -7.39
C GLY A 170 -17.95 -6.08 -6.70
N GLU A 171 -17.29 -7.03 -7.34
CA GLU A 171 -17.03 -8.35 -6.77
C GLU A 171 -15.53 -8.64 -6.88
N PHE A 172 -14.99 -9.17 -5.81
CA PHE A 172 -13.60 -9.58 -5.75
C PHE A 172 -13.47 -10.74 -4.77
N GLY A 173 -13.02 -11.88 -5.25
CA GLY A 173 -12.87 -13.05 -4.41
C GLY A 173 -11.76 -13.96 -4.86
N TYR A 174 -11.02 -14.52 -3.91
CA TYR A 174 -10.07 -15.62 -4.08
C TYR A 174 -9.56 -16.19 -2.74
N TRP A 175 -10.19 -15.84 -1.63
CA TRP A 175 -9.81 -16.35 -0.30
C TRP A 175 -10.46 -17.71 0.02
N VAL A 176 -10.76 -18.47 -1.02
CA VAL A 176 -11.54 -19.70 -0.96
C VAL A 176 -10.69 -20.97 -0.79
N PHE A 177 -9.37 -20.89 -0.91
CA PHE A 177 -8.52 -22.06 -0.73
C PHE A 177 -8.13 -22.24 0.75
N GLU A 178 -8.33 -23.43 1.25
CA GLU A 178 -8.15 -23.76 2.67
C GLU A 178 -6.68 -23.91 3.06
N GLY A 179 -5.84 -24.32 2.13
CA GLY A 179 -4.41 -24.54 2.36
C GLY A 179 -4.01 -26.00 2.56
N ASP A 180 -4.95 -26.94 2.46
CA ASP A 180 -4.74 -28.37 2.58
C ASP A 180 -4.21 -28.99 1.28
N ALA A 181 -5.08 -29.14 0.28
CA ALA A 181 -4.73 -29.66 -1.05
C ALA A 181 -4.14 -28.59 -1.98
N VAL A 182 -4.59 -27.35 -1.84
CA VAL A 182 -4.12 -26.16 -2.59
C VAL A 182 -3.70 -25.09 -1.59
N PRO A 183 -2.48 -24.54 -1.71
CA PRO A 183 -2.03 -23.48 -0.81
C PRO A 183 -3.01 -22.31 -0.77
N ALA A 184 -3.31 -21.81 0.43
CA ALA A 184 -4.09 -20.61 0.61
C ALA A 184 -3.41 -19.42 -0.10
N GLN A 185 -4.21 -18.55 -0.74
CA GLN A 185 -3.66 -17.39 -1.48
C GLN A 185 -3.02 -16.35 -0.60
N ARG A 186 -3.38 -16.32 0.67
CA ARG A 186 -2.81 -15.41 1.66
C ARG A 186 -2.03 -16.18 2.71
N PRO A 187 -0.99 -15.59 3.27
CA PRO A 187 -0.32 -16.14 4.44
C PRO A 187 -1.29 -16.34 5.60
N SER A 188 -1.03 -17.33 6.45
CA SER A 188 -1.91 -17.72 7.56
C SER A 188 -2.26 -16.60 8.53
N TRP A 189 -1.39 -15.61 8.70
CA TRP A 189 -1.66 -14.44 9.54
C TRP A 189 -2.84 -13.58 9.05
N ASN A 190 -3.13 -13.58 7.74
CA ASN A 190 -4.26 -12.84 7.19
C ASN A 190 -5.63 -13.36 7.67
N TYR A 191 -5.69 -14.59 8.16
CA TYR A 191 -6.91 -15.21 8.68
C TYR A 191 -6.96 -15.21 10.22
N ARG A 192 -6.10 -14.39 10.86
CA ARG A 192 -5.99 -14.28 12.32
C ARG A 192 -6.20 -12.83 12.74
N HIS A 193 -7.27 -12.59 13.48
CA HIS A 193 -7.63 -11.24 13.95
C HIS A 193 -6.54 -10.63 14.85
N GLU A 194 -5.98 -11.44 15.74
CA GLU A 194 -4.91 -11.05 16.67
C GLU A 194 -3.59 -10.64 16.00
N LEU A 195 -3.44 -10.99 14.70
CA LEU A 195 -2.29 -10.60 13.89
C LEU A 195 -2.61 -9.45 12.90
N GLY A 196 -3.77 -8.82 13.06
CA GLY A 196 -4.23 -7.76 12.17
C GLY A 196 -4.74 -8.27 10.82
N GLY A 197 -5.16 -9.55 10.77
CA GLY A 197 -5.77 -10.16 9.60
C GLY A 197 -7.24 -9.76 9.42
N GLY A 198 -7.82 -10.22 8.32
CA GLY A 198 -9.21 -10.02 7.92
C GLY A 198 -9.34 -9.36 6.56
N ILE A 199 -10.31 -9.83 5.78
CA ILE A 199 -10.55 -9.31 4.43
C ILE A 199 -11.04 -7.87 4.45
N ILE A 200 -11.73 -7.45 5.52
CA ILE A 200 -12.19 -6.07 5.69
C ILE A 200 -11.00 -5.13 5.72
N ILE A 201 -10.01 -5.41 6.57
CA ILE A 201 -8.80 -4.58 6.70
C ILE A 201 -7.94 -4.66 5.43
N ASP A 202 -7.81 -5.85 4.82
CA ASP A 202 -6.97 -6.03 3.65
C ASP A 202 -7.58 -5.42 2.39
N MET A 203 -8.91 -5.50 2.20
CA MET A 203 -9.56 -5.19 0.92
C MET A 203 -10.42 -3.93 0.91
N LEU A 204 -11.14 -3.59 1.99
CA LEU A 204 -12.08 -2.46 1.94
C LEU A 204 -11.39 -1.11 1.75
N CYS A 205 -10.13 -0.96 2.18
CA CYS A 205 -9.34 0.24 1.86
C CYS A 205 -9.20 0.44 0.35
N HIS A 206 -9.08 -0.64 -0.44
CA HIS A 206 -9.01 -0.56 -1.91
C HIS A 206 -10.33 -0.08 -2.51
N TRP A 207 -11.45 -0.63 -2.05
CA TRP A 207 -12.78 -0.20 -2.50
C TRP A 207 -13.05 1.25 -2.13
N ARG A 208 -12.68 1.66 -0.90
CA ARG A 208 -12.86 3.02 -0.42
C ARG A 208 -12.18 4.03 -1.35
N TYR A 209 -10.89 3.89 -1.65
CA TYR A 209 -10.22 4.89 -2.49
C TYR A 209 -10.62 4.78 -3.97
N LEU A 210 -11.03 3.61 -4.47
CA LEU A 210 -11.61 3.49 -5.81
C LEU A 210 -12.92 4.28 -5.91
N LEU A 211 -13.81 4.13 -4.92
CA LEU A 211 -15.06 4.87 -4.86
C LEU A 211 -14.81 6.37 -4.78
N ASP A 212 -13.97 6.82 -3.86
CA ASP A 212 -13.65 8.24 -3.68
C ASP A 212 -13.11 8.88 -4.97
N ASN A 213 -12.28 8.17 -5.71
CA ASN A 213 -11.64 8.72 -6.93
C ASN A 213 -12.50 8.59 -8.19
N LEU A 214 -13.40 7.61 -8.24
CA LEU A 214 -14.15 7.32 -9.46
C LEU A 214 -15.63 7.74 -9.41
N PHE A 215 -16.24 7.74 -8.22
CA PHE A 215 -17.70 7.86 -8.13
C PHE A 215 -18.18 8.86 -7.08
N GLY A 216 -17.31 9.35 -6.22
CA GLY A 216 -17.60 10.33 -5.18
C GLY A 216 -17.22 9.84 -3.79
N SER A 217 -17.06 10.78 -2.86
CA SER A 217 -16.63 10.49 -1.50
C SER A 217 -17.62 9.63 -0.74
N VAL A 218 -17.11 8.66 0.03
CA VAL A 218 -17.95 7.79 0.87
C VAL A 218 -18.48 8.57 2.07
N LYS A 219 -19.81 8.64 2.21
CA LYS A 219 -20.53 9.25 3.35
C LYS A 219 -20.83 8.26 4.47
N ALA A 220 -21.28 7.07 4.10
CA ALA A 220 -21.64 6.04 5.05
C ALA A 220 -21.32 4.66 4.48
N VAL A 221 -21.09 3.70 5.36
CA VAL A 221 -20.87 2.29 5.03
C VAL A 221 -21.58 1.40 6.02
N SER A 222 -22.18 0.32 5.49
CA SER A 222 -22.64 -0.84 6.25
C SER A 222 -21.92 -2.06 5.72
N CYS A 223 -21.39 -2.88 6.62
CA CYS A 223 -20.62 -4.06 6.22
C CYS A 223 -20.94 -5.24 7.14
N LEU A 224 -21.20 -6.39 6.52
CA LEU A 224 -21.25 -7.68 7.20
C LEU A 224 -19.95 -8.43 6.89
N GLY A 225 -19.17 -8.75 7.93
CA GLY A 225 -18.06 -9.69 7.86
C GLY A 225 -18.50 -11.09 8.22
N ALA A 226 -17.97 -12.10 7.56
CA ALA A 226 -18.24 -13.50 7.85
C ALA A 226 -16.98 -14.35 7.70
N THR A 227 -16.86 -15.41 8.51
CA THR A 227 -15.83 -16.46 8.36
C THR A 227 -16.53 -17.72 7.85
N HIS A 228 -16.49 -17.92 6.52
CA HIS A 228 -17.12 -19.07 5.88
C HIS A 228 -16.26 -20.31 5.93
N ILE A 229 -14.94 -20.14 6.02
CA ILE A 229 -13.98 -21.23 6.13
C ILE A 229 -13.28 -21.13 7.49
N PRO A 230 -13.87 -21.72 8.54
CA PRO A 230 -13.38 -21.54 9.92
C PRO A 230 -12.06 -22.27 10.20
N ARG A 231 -11.70 -23.25 9.37
CA ARG A 231 -10.48 -24.04 9.54
C ARG A 231 -9.62 -23.99 8.27
N ARG A 232 -8.33 -23.70 8.44
CA ARG A 232 -7.37 -23.64 7.34
C ARG A 232 -6.05 -24.30 7.75
N TRP A 233 -5.11 -24.41 6.77
CA TRP A 233 -3.77 -24.96 6.99
C TRP A 233 -2.72 -23.88 6.75
N ASP A 234 -1.73 -23.81 7.65
CA ASP A 234 -0.63 -22.86 7.56
C ASP A 234 0.42 -23.29 6.51
N GLU A 235 1.46 -22.48 6.36
CA GLU A 235 2.55 -22.70 5.40
C GLU A 235 3.37 -23.97 5.68
N ALA A 236 3.22 -24.56 6.85
CA ALA A 236 3.82 -25.84 7.26
C ALA A 236 2.85 -27.01 7.17
N GLY A 237 1.63 -26.81 6.61
CA GLY A 237 0.60 -27.83 6.50
C GLY A 237 -0.08 -28.18 7.82
N ARG A 238 -0.03 -27.32 8.83
CA ARG A 238 -0.68 -27.55 10.14
C ARG A 238 -2.05 -26.88 10.16
N PRO A 239 -3.10 -27.59 10.57
CA PRO A 239 -4.44 -26.99 10.67
C PRO A 239 -4.50 -25.96 11.79
N TYR A 240 -5.30 -24.89 11.58
CA TYR A 240 -5.60 -23.87 12.58
C TYR A 240 -7.01 -23.32 12.41
N GLU A 241 -7.58 -22.78 13.48
CA GLU A 241 -8.87 -22.10 13.45
C GLU A 241 -8.67 -20.65 13.04
N CYS A 242 -9.51 -20.17 12.10
CA CYS A 242 -9.53 -18.78 11.66
C CYS A 242 -10.28 -17.92 12.67
N THR A 243 -9.70 -16.79 13.03
CA THR A 243 -10.30 -15.82 13.96
C THR A 243 -10.68 -14.51 13.28
N ALA A 244 -10.30 -14.34 12.01
CA ALA A 244 -10.63 -13.18 11.19
C ALA A 244 -11.60 -13.57 10.07
N GLU A 245 -12.40 -12.61 9.61
CA GLU A 245 -13.32 -12.79 8.51
C GLU A 245 -12.59 -13.00 7.17
N ASP A 246 -13.12 -13.92 6.35
CA ASP A 246 -12.66 -14.21 4.99
C ASP A 246 -13.62 -13.69 3.91
N SER A 247 -14.76 -13.15 4.33
CA SER A 247 -15.79 -12.61 3.44
C SER A 247 -16.34 -11.29 3.99
N ALA A 248 -16.57 -10.32 3.10
CA ALA A 248 -17.13 -9.02 3.43
C ALA A 248 -18.21 -8.63 2.41
N TYR A 249 -19.35 -8.18 2.91
CA TYR A 249 -20.50 -7.71 2.14
C TYR A 249 -20.78 -6.27 2.53
N ALA A 250 -20.37 -5.31 1.69
CA ALA A 250 -20.40 -3.90 2.02
C ALA A 250 -21.32 -3.10 1.12
N THR A 251 -22.09 -2.19 1.71
CA THR A 251 -22.88 -1.17 1.02
C THR A 251 -22.37 0.21 1.41
N PHE A 252 -22.05 1.03 0.42
CA PHE A 252 -21.57 2.39 0.59
C PHE A 252 -22.59 3.39 0.05
N GLN A 253 -22.81 4.48 0.78
CA GLN A 253 -23.50 5.66 0.28
C GLN A 253 -22.47 6.73 -0.07
N LEU A 254 -22.50 7.25 -1.28
CA LEU A 254 -21.56 8.25 -1.76
C LEU A 254 -22.19 9.65 -1.79
N GLU A 255 -21.37 10.67 -1.80
CA GLU A 255 -21.80 12.03 -2.14
C GLU A 255 -22.37 12.04 -3.56
N GLY A 256 -23.44 12.81 -3.78
CA GLY A 256 -24.14 12.81 -5.06
C GLY A 256 -25.23 11.74 -5.21
N GLY A 257 -25.47 10.89 -4.17
CA GLY A 257 -26.59 9.94 -4.16
C GLY A 257 -26.28 8.57 -4.76
N VAL A 258 -25.06 8.33 -5.25
CA VAL A 258 -24.64 7.02 -5.78
C VAL A 258 -24.58 6.01 -4.65
N THR A 259 -25.12 4.81 -4.87
CA THR A 259 -24.97 3.67 -3.94
C THR A 259 -24.05 2.62 -4.53
N ALA A 260 -23.09 2.13 -3.74
CA ALA A 260 -22.16 1.10 -4.17
C ALA A 260 -22.29 -0.16 -3.30
N HIS A 261 -22.21 -1.33 -3.93
CA HIS A 261 -22.22 -2.63 -3.26
C HIS A 261 -20.95 -3.40 -3.64
N PHE A 262 -20.21 -3.86 -2.64
CA PHE A 262 -18.99 -4.65 -2.84
C PHE A 262 -19.04 -5.93 -2.04
N ASN A 263 -18.79 -7.06 -2.72
CA ASN A 263 -18.58 -8.35 -2.10
C ASN A 263 -17.10 -8.74 -2.28
N SER A 264 -16.48 -9.20 -1.20
CA SER A 264 -15.11 -9.72 -1.21
C SER A 264 -15.06 -11.02 -0.43
N SER A 265 -14.51 -12.10 -1.02
CA SER A 265 -14.38 -13.42 -0.39
C SER A 265 -13.18 -14.20 -0.90
#